data_f6ee2ed58617f4510fecc95de60f315e
#
_entry.id   f6ee2ed58617f4510fecc95de60f315e
#
_cell.length_a   1.000
_cell.length_b   1.000
_cell.length_c   1.000
_cell.angle_alpha   90.00
_cell.angle_beta   90.00
_cell.angle_gamma   90.00
#
_symmetry.space_group_name_H-M   'P 1'
#
loop_
_entity.id
_entity.type
_entity.pdbx_description
1 polymer ?
#
loop_
_entity_poly.entity_id
_entity_poly.type
_entity_poly.pdbx_seq_one_letter_code
_entity_poly.pdbx_strand_id
1 'polypeptide(L)'
;MFVIKNKYFLIIENIKDIDLCNIKRTNKFVIILRNNKINQDLNKLKKFRIDCKSKSIKFYIANNLKLATLIHADGIYLSSYNKTFKHLNLINNKFAAIGSAHNTKEINLKIKQGCKYVLLSKLFLVEYNKTAPIMGLIKFNYYQPNIFCKLIPLGGIKYNNLNYLKNVNSEGLAIKSEVKKKPAITNRLF
;
A
#
# COMPACT_ATOMS: atom_id res chain seq x y z
N MET A 1 -1.13 2.05 -24.12
CA MET A 1 -2.35 1.51 -23.45
C MET A 1 -2.03 1.28 -21.98
N PHE A 2 -2.74 1.97 -21.07
CA PHE A 2 -2.44 1.94 -19.64
C PHE A 2 -3.10 0.74 -18.95
N VAL A 3 -2.43 0.23 -17.91
CA VAL A 3 -3.00 -0.84 -17.08
C VAL A 3 -3.99 -0.22 -16.11
N ILE A 4 -5.26 -0.50 -16.30
CA ILE A 4 -6.31 -0.04 -15.38
C ILE A 4 -6.53 -1.11 -14.32
N LYS A 5 -6.27 -0.78 -13.06
CA LYS A 5 -6.59 -1.59 -11.89
C LYS A 5 -7.69 -0.91 -11.06
N ASN A 6 -8.37 -1.68 -10.23
CA ASN A 6 -9.44 -1.16 -9.38
C ASN A 6 -8.91 -0.39 -8.18
N LYS A 7 -7.67 -0.68 -7.74
CA LYS A 7 -7.04 -0.03 -6.58
C LYS A 7 -5.56 0.25 -6.78
N TYR A 8 -5.13 1.36 -6.21
CA TYR A 8 -3.75 1.84 -6.27
C TYR A 8 -3.27 2.20 -4.87
N PHE A 9 -2.27 1.48 -4.37
CA PHE A 9 -1.70 1.66 -3.05
C PHE A 9 -0.42 2.49 -3.16
N LEU A 10 -0.46 3.72 -2.68
CA LEU A 10 0.65 4.65 -2.73
C LEU A 10 1.33 4.69 -1.36
N ILE A 11 2.58 4.21 -1.29
CA ILE A 11 3.36 4.21 -0.07
C ILE A 11 4.23 5.46 -0.05
N ILE A 12 3.96 6.34 0.91
CA ILE A 12 4.69 7.60 1.13
C ILE A 12 5.45 7.56 2.45
N GLU A 13 6.54 8.29 2.53
CA GLU A 13 7.33 8.48 3.77
C GLU A 13 7.00 9.80 4.45
N ASN A 14 6.55 10.79 3.66
CA ASN A 14 6.08 12.08 4.14
C ASN A 14 4.81 12.48 3.39
N ILE A 15 3.92 13.24 4.04
CA ILE A 15 2.71 13.78 3.39
C ILE A 15 3.05 14.73 2.23
N LYS A 16 4.24 15.33 2.23
CA LYS A 16 4.76 16.15 1.12
C LYS A 16 5.19 15.36 -0.11
N ASP A 17 5.31 14.04 -0.02
CA ASP A 17 5.72 13.19 -1.14
C ASP A 17 4.63 13.07 -2.21
N ILE A 18 3.40 13.52 -1.92
CA ILE A 18 2.26 13.44 -2.81
C ILE A 18 1.43 14.72 -2.77
N ASP A 19 1.04 15.20 -3.95
CA ASP A 19 0.05 16.26 -4.09
C ASP A 19 -1.31 15.64 -4.43
N LEU A 20 -2.27 15.79 -3.53
CA LEU A 20 -3.62 15.25 -3.70
C LEU A 20 -4.38 15.92 -4.85
N CYS A 21 -4.03 17.16 -5.23
CA CYS A 21 -4.65 17.88 -6.35
C CYS A 21 -4.43 17.15 -7.68
N ASN A 22 -3.32 16.44 -7.80
CA ASN A 22 -2.96 15.68 -9.00
C ASN A 22 -3.70 14.33 -9.12
N ILE A 23 -4.51 13.95 -8.15
CA ILE A 23 -5.27 12.70 -8.18
C ILE A 23 -6.66 12.95 -8.76
N LYS A 24 -6.91 12.51 -9.99
CA LYS A 24 -8.19 12.71 -10.70
C LYS A 24 -9.25 11.67 -10.35
N ARG A 25 -8.87 10.39 -10.15
CA ARG A 25 -9.78 9.26 -9.85
C ARG A 25 -9.70 8.88 -8.38
N THR A 26 -10.43 9.57 -7.53
CA THR A 26 -10.25 9.59 -6.07
C THR A 26 -10.55 8.26 -5.37
N ASN A 27 -11.64 7.59 -5.70
CA ASN A 27 -12.11 6.37 -5.02
C ASN A 27 -11.24 5.10 -5.22
N LYS A 28 -10.24 5.17 -6.09
CA LYS A 28 -9.33 4.05 -6.39
C LYS A 28 -8.04 4.09 -5.60
N PHE A 29 -7.76 5.21 -4.91
CA PHE A 29 -6.49 5.41 -4.23
C PHE A 29 -6.54 5.06 -2.75
N VAL A 30 -5.45 4.45 -2.32
CA VAL A 30 -5.16 4.15 -0.92
C VAL A 30 -3.77 4.69 -0.63
N ILE A 31 -3.66 5.63 0.30
CA ILE A 31 -2.38 6.20 0.72
C ILE A 31 -1.96 5.54 2.03
N ILE A 32 -0.71 5.06 2.07
CA ILE A 32 -0.10 4.44 3.24
C ILE A 32 1.08 5.30 3.66
N LEU A 33 0.98 5.96 4.81
CA LEU A 33 2.08 6.69 5.40
C LEU A 33 2.97 5.73 6.17
N ARG A 34 4.15 5.46 5.62
CA ARG A 34 5.18 4.61 6.20
C ARG A 34 6.35 5.47 6.66
N ASN A 35 6.22 6.11 7.80
CA ASN A 35 7.28 6.90 8.41
C ASN A 35 7.78 6.23 9.69
N ASN A 36 9.10 6.09 9.80
CA ASN A 36 9.76 5.60 11.01
C ASN A 36 10.19 6.75 11.94
N LYS A 37 10.02 8.01 11.54
CA LYS A 37 10.38 9.19 12.34
C LYS A 37 9.18 9.67 13.17
N ILE A 38 9.39 9.81 14.46
CA ILE A 38 8.34 10.10 15.46
C ILE A 38 7.78 11.54 15.38
N ASN A 39 8.52 12.48 14.75
CA ASN A 39 8.19 13.90 14.76
C ASN A 39 7.44 14.35 13.50
N GLN A 40 6.21 13.88 13.33
CA GLN A 40 5.30 14.53 12.39
C GLN A 40 4.34 15.45 13.14
N ASP A 41 4.18 16.65 12.61
CA ASP A 41 3.20 17.61 13.10
C ASP A 41 1.78 17.00 13.00
N LEU A 42 1.19 16.74 14.16
CA LEU A 42 -0.12 16.10 14.26
C LEU A 42 -1.22 16.91 13.56
N ASN A 43 -1.14 18.25 13.61
CA ASN A 43 -2.12 19.10 12.97
C ASN A 43 -2.05 18.99 11.44
N LYS A 44 -0.84 18.91 10.89
CA LYS A 44 -0.66 18.68 9.45
C LYS A 44 -1.17 17.31 9.02
N LEU A 45 -0.95 16.27 9.85
CA LEU A 45 -1.49 14.93 9.56
C LEU A 45 -3.02 14.89 9.60
N LYS A 46 -3.64 15.55 10.58
CA LYS A 46 -5.11 15.66 10.67
C LYS A 46 -5.66 16.38 9.45
N LYS A 47 -5.06 17.51 9.06
CA LYS A 47 -5.46 18.24 7.84
C LYS A 47 -5.35 17.35 6.60
N PHE A 48 -4.19 16.70 6.40
CA PHE A 48 -3.99 15.78 5.27
C PHE A 48 -5.03 14.63 5.26
N ARG A 49 -5.40 14.11 6.44
CA ARG A 49 -6.44 13.09 6.56
C ARG A 49 -7.83 13.63 6.13
N ILE A 50 -8.15 14.87 6.48
CA ILE A 50 -9.40 15.54 6.05
C ILE A 50 -9.39 15.70 4.53
N ASP A 51 -8.28 16.18 3.95
CA ASP A 51 -8.10 16.33 2.51
C ASP A 51 -8.22 15.00 1.76
N CYS A 52 -7.68 13.91 2.31
CA CYS A 52 -7.88 12.56 1.76
C CYS A 52 -9.36 12.16 1.78
N LYS A 53 -10.05 12.42 2.92
CA LYS A 53 -11.47 12.07 3.08
C LYS A 53 -12.36 12.82 2.09
N SER A 54 -12.14 14.13 1.89
CA SER A 54 -12.89 14.94 0.94
C SER A 54 -12.79 14.43 -0.49
N LYS A 55 -11.66 13.77 -0.82
CA LYS A 55 -11.41 13.15 -2.13
C LYS A 55 -11.73 11.65 -2.17
N SER A 56 -12.39 11.08 -1.17
CA SER A 56 -12.68 9.64 -1.07
C SER A 56 -11.43 8.75 -1.14
N ILE A 57 -10.27 9.27 -0.75
CA ILE A 57 -9.00 8.55 -0.69
C ILE A 57 -8.86 7.93 0.70
N LYS A 58 -8.60 6.62 0.76
CA LYS A 58 -8.35 5.93 2.02
C LYS A 58 -6.94 6.19 2.53
N PHE A 59 -6.80 6.51 3.83
CA PHE A 59 -5.53 6.84 4.46
C PHE A 59 -5.18 5.90 5.60
N TYR A 60 -4.00 5.27 5.53
CA TYR A 60 -3.51 4.27 6.49
C TYR A 60 -2.19 4.71 7.10
N ILE A 61 -2.00 4.38 8.38
CA ILE A 61 -0.76 4.63 9.13
C ILE A 61 -0.01 3.33 9.35
N ALA A 62 1.29 3.33 9.09
CA ALA A 62 2.11 2.14 9.27
C ALA A 62 2.50 1.92 10.74
N ASN A 63 2.22 0.73 11.26
CA ASN A 63 2.67 0.17 12.55
C ASN A 63 2.37 1.00 13.81
N ASN A 64 1.72 2.14 13.70
CA ASN A 64 1.41 3.01 14.83
C ASN A 64 -0.09 3.13 15.06
N LEU A 65 -0.62 2.23 15.89
CA LEU A 65 -2.04 2.15 16.20
C LEU A 65 -2.55 3.41 16.91
N LYS A 66 -1.77 3.93 17.87
CA LYS A 66 -2.14 5.16 18.62
C LYS A 66 -2.32 6.35 17.67
N LEU A 67 -1.38 6.55 16.75
CA LEU A 67 -1.46 7.62 15.77
C LEU A 67 -2.63 7.40 14.81
N ALA A 68 -2.83 6.17 14.31
CA ALA A 68 -3.95 5.86 13.41
C ALA A 68 -5.31 6.19 14.04
N THR A 69 -5.49 5.86 15.32
CA THR A 69 -6.71 6.20 16.07
C THR A 69 -6.83 7.71 16.28
N LEU A 70 -5.75 8.39 16.69
CA LEU A 70 -5.76 9.81 17.02
C LEU A 70 -6.11 10.72 15.84
N ILE A 71 -5.71 10.34 14.61
CA ILE A 71 -6.03 11.10 13.38
C ILE A 71 -7.27 10.56 12.66
N HIS A 72 -7.97 9.59 13.25
CA HIS A 72 -9.10 8.92 12.62
C HIS A 72 -8.78 8.37 11.21
N ALA A 73 -7.63 7.69 11.07
CA ALA A 73 -7.26 7.02 9.84
C ALA A 73 -8.30 5.93 9.45
N ASP A 74 -8.37 5.55 8.18
CA ASP A 74 -9.25 4.47 7.73
C ASP A 74 -8.78 3.08 8.21
N GLY A 75 -7.52 2.98 8.68
CA GLY A 75 -6.98 1.74 9.21
C GLY A 75 -5.47 1.80 9.43
N ILE A 76 -4.91 0.60 9.62
CA ILE A 76 -3.49 0.40 9.90
C ILE A 76 -2.83 -0.40 8.79
N TYR A 77 -1.57 -0.06 8.49
CA TYR A 77 -0.69 -0.88 7.67
C TYR A 77 0.32 -1.61 8.55
N LEU A 78 0.37 -2.93 8.43
CA LEU A 78 1.26 -3.82 9.17
C LEU A 78 2.41 -4.26 8.27
N SER A 79 3.61 -3.76 8.54
CA SER A 79 4.81 -4.20 7.82
C SER A 79 5.08 -5.70 8.04
N SER A 80 5.90 -6.31 7.18
CA SER A 80 6.21 -7.75 7.22
C SER A 80 6.73 -8.23 8.57
N TYR A 81 7.56 -7.42 9.24
CA TYR A 81 8.12 -7.71 10.56
C TYR A 81 7.17 -7.49 11.73
N ASN A 82 6.05 -6.79 11.52
CA ASN A 82 5.09 -6.55 12.61
C ASN A 82 4.27 -7.81 12.88
N LYS A 83 4.41 -8.37 14.08
CA LYS A 83 3.72 -9.60 14.53
C LYS A 83 2.62 -9.34 15.56
N THR A 84 2.30 -8.06 15.86
CA THR A 84 1.29 -7.72 16.88
C THR A 84 -0.15 -8.01 16.42
N PHE A 85 -1.00 -8.34 17.38
CA PHE A 85 -2.43 -8.54 17.19
C PHE A 85 -3.30 -7.47 17.88
N LYS A 86 -2.67 -6.47 18.51
CA LYS A 86 -3.36 -5.43 19.30
C LYS A 86 -4.43 -4.64 18.52
N HIS A 87 -4.32 -4.59 17.20
CA HIS A 87 -5.26 -3.88 16.33
C HIS A 87 -6.57 -4.65 16.09
N LEU A 88 -6.62 -5.96 16.36
CA LEU A 88 -7.81 -6.78 16.10
C LEU A 88 -9.06 -6.28 16.82
N ASN A 89 -8.90 -5.80 18.04
CA ASN A 89 -10.02 -5.24 18.82
C ASN A 89 -10.61 -3.95 18.22
N LEU A 90 -9.90 -3.32 17.26
CA LEU A 90 -10.34 -2.11 16.57
C LEU A 90 -10.82 -2.36 15.14
N ILE A 91 -10.66 -3.60 14.64
CA ILE A 91 -11.19 -4.02 13.33
C ILE A 91 -12.70 -4.27 13.49
N ASN A 92 -13.43 -3.23 13.83
CA ASN A 92 -14.87 -3.20 13.75
C ASN A 92 -15.25 -2.30 12.58
N ASN A 93 -16.13 -2.73 11.73
CA ASN A 93 -16.81 -2.11 10.58
C ASN A 93 -16.18 -0.88 9.85
N LYS A 94 -15.32 -0.09 10.49
CA LYS A 94 -14.71 1.13 9.91
C LYS A 94 -13.17 1.15 9.90
N PHE A 95 -12.52 0.31 10.72
CA PHE A 95 -11.05 0.28 10.82
C PHE A 95 -10.51 -0.97 10.11
N ALA A 96 -9.74 -0.80 9.05
CA ALA A 96 -9.24 -1.91 8.24
C ALA A 96 -7.73 -2.13 8.41
N ALA A 97 -7.27 -3.37 8.20
CA ALA A 97 -5.85 -3.69 8.17
C ALA A 97 -5.37 -4.04 6.76
N ILE A 98 -4.20 -3.54 6.41
CA ILE A 98 -3.43 -3.89 5.22
C ILE A 98 -2.09 -4.40 5.68
N GLY A 99 -1.63 -5.54 5.15
CA GLY A 99 -0.34 -6.12 5.49
C GLY A 99 0.69 -5.98 4.37
N SER A 100 1.96 -6.26 4.68
CA SER A 100 2.96 -6.60 3.67
C SER A 100 3.66 -7.91 4.00
N ALA A 101 4.11 -8.61 2.96
CA ALA A 101 4.77 -9.89 3.06
C ALA A 101 5.79 -10.09 1.94
N HIS A 102 6.75 -10.99 2.17
CA HIS A 102 7.77 -11.42 1.21
C HIS A 102 7.68 -12.92 0.89
N ASN A 103 6.97 -13.69 1.71
CA ASN A 103 6.84 -15.14 1.59
C ASN A 103 5.49 -15.61 2.16
N THR A 104 5.18 -16.90 1.95
CA THR A 104 3.92 -17.52 2.38
C THR A 104 3.72 -17.48 3.90
N LYS A 105 4.79 -17.68 4.69
CA LYS A 105 4.69 -17.63 6.17
C LYS A 105 4.21 -16.25 6.63
N GLU A 106 4.76 -15.19 6.04
CA GLU A 106 4.35 -13.82 6.34
C GLU A 106 2.93 -13.51 5.84
N ILE A 107 2.53 -14.02 4.66
CA ILE A 107 1.15 -13.90 4.16
C ILE A 107 0.17 -14.51 5.17
N ASN A 108 0.42 -15.74 5.61
CA ASN A 108 -0.44 -16.44 6.59
C ASN A 108 -0.54 -15.69 7.92
N LEU A 109 0.57 -15.07 8.36
CA LEU A 109 0.54 -14.20 9.53
C LEU A 109 -0.35 -12.98 9.31
N LYS A 110 -0.28 -12.33 8.13
CA LYS A 110 -1.12 -11.17 7.81
C LYS A 110 -2.61 -11.55 7.71
N ILE A 111 -2.92 -12.73 7.21
CA ILE A 111 -4.29 -13.27 7.22
C ILE A 111 -4.80 -13.42 8.66
N LYS A 112 -4.02 -14.06 9.55
CA LYS A 112 -4.35 -14.18 10.97
C LYS A 112 -4.49 -12.82 11.67
N GLN A 113 -3.74 -11.82 11.22
CA GLN A 113 -3.85 -10.42 11.67
C GLN A 113 -5.07 -9.68 11.09
N GLY A 114 -5.96 -10.34 10.34
CA GLY A 114 -7.18 -9.75 9.77
C GLY A 114 -6.93 -8.80 8.60
N CYS A 115 -5.78 -8.91 7.92
CA CYS A 115 -5.49 -8.06 6.77
C CYS A 115 -6.34 -8.44 5.56
N LYS A 116 -7.12 -7.48 5.05
CA LYS A 116 -7.93 -7.65 3.83
C LYS A 116 -7.06 -7.66 2.56
N TYR A 117 -6.00 -6.88 2.56
CA TYR A 117 -5.00 -6.78 1.49
C TYR A 117 -3.63 -7.08 2.04
N VAL A 118 -2.82 -7.81 1.26
CA VAL A 118 -1.41 -8.04 1.56
C VAL A 118 -0.55 -7.60 0.37
N LEU A 119 0.29 -6.59 0.60
CA LEU A 119 1.24 -6.11 -0.38
C LEU A 119 2.41 -7.08 -0.45
N LEU A 120 2.51 -7.83 -1.53
CA LEU A 120 3.51 -8.90 -1.70
C LEU A 120 4.69 -8.40 -2.53
N SER A 121 5.87 -8.43 -1.95
CA SER A 121 7.11 -7.93 -2.57
C SER A 121 8.22 -9.00 -2.55
N LYS A 122 9.13 -9.01 -3.53
CA LYS A 122 9.35 -8.04 -4.60
C LYS A 122 8.88 -8.62 -5.92
N LEU A 123 8.01 -7.90 -6.64
CA LEU A 123 7.55 -8.39 -7.96
C LEU A 123 8.67 -8.28 -9.01
N PHE A 124 9.33 -7.11 -9.09
CA PHE A 124 10.44 -6.81 -9.99
C PHE A 124 11.68 -6.36 -9.22
N LEU A 125 12.82 -6.24 -9.92
CA LEU A 125 14.05 -5.70 -9.37
C LEU A 125 13.87 -4.31 -8.78
N VAL A 126 14.46 -4.08 -7.61
CA VAL A 126 14.49 -2.80 -6.93
C VAL A 126 15.90 -2.21 -6.95
N GLU A 127 16.03 -0.89 -7.11
CA GLU A 127 17.32 -0.22 -7.26
C GLU A 127 18.22 -0.38 -6.04
N TYR A 128 17.64 -0.37 -4.85
CA TYR A 128 18.39 -0.43 -3.58
C TYR A 128 18.89 -1.83 -3.21
N ASN A 129 18.47 -2.87 -3.94
CA ASN A 129 18.94 -4.25 -3.71
C ASN A 129 18.76 -5.07 -4.98
N LYS A 130 19.74 -4.98 -5.86
CA LYS A 130 19.73 -5.63 -7.17
C LYS A 130 20.00 -7.15 -7.12
N THR A 131 20.59 -7.64 -6.03
CA THR A 131 20.92 -9.07 -5.85
C THR A 131 19.79 -9.86 -5.18
N ALA A 132 18.81 -9.17 -4.58
CA ALA A 132 17.73 -9.86 -3.91
C ALA A 132 16.82 -10.59 -4.89
N PRO A 133 16.39 -11.81 -4.55
CA PRO A 133 15.50 -12.60 -5.40
C PRO A 133 14.19 -11.85 -5.66
N ILE A 134 13.76 -11.92 -6.92
CA ILE A 134 12.46 -11.39 -7.36
C ILE A 134 11.46 -12.55 -7.45
N MET A 135 10.20 -12.21 -7.25
CA MET A 135 9.12 -13.18 -7.38
C MET A 135 8.74 -13.43 -8.84
N GLY A 136 8.65 -12.37 -9.62
CA GLY A 136 8.14 -12.41 -10.98
C GLY A 136 6.62 -12.61 -11.06
N LEU A 137 6.08 -12.50 -12.28
CA LEU A 137 4.63 -12.54 -12.53
C LEU A 137 4.04 -13.93 -12.32
N ILE A 138 4.74 -14.97 -12.80
CA ILE A 138 4.27 -16.38 -12.74
C ILE A 138 4.05 -16.79 -11.29
N LYS A 139 5.07 -16.60 -10.46
CA LYS A 139 5.00 -16.98 -9.05
C LYS A 139 3.98 -16.15 -8.27
N PHE A 140 3.84 -14.86 -8.59
CA PHE A 140 2.80 -14.02 -7.99
C PHE A 140 1.40 -14.57 -8.31
N ASN A 141 1.13 -14.86 -9.58
CA ASN A 141 -0.17 -15.37 -10.03
C ASN A 141 -0.48 -16.76 -9.44
N TYR A 142 0.53 -17.58 -9.21
CA TYR A 142 0.39 -18.88 -8.56
C TYR A 142 -0.09 -18.76 -7.12
N TYR A 143 0.31 -17.73 -6.38
CA TYR A 143 -0.14 -17.53 -4.99
C TYR A 143 -1.59 -17.06 -4.87
N GLN A 144 -2.12 -16.33 -5.84
CA GLN A 144 -3.43 -15.67 -5.75
C GLN A 144 -4.62 -16.62 -5.47
N PRO A 145 -4.80 -17.75 -6.18
CA PRO A 145 -6.01 -18.57 -6.03
C PRO A 145 -6.14 -19.27 -4.68
N ASN A 146 -5.04 -19.44 -3.97
CA ASN A 146 -4.96 -20.26 -2.78
C ASN A 146 -5.03 -19.47 -1.46
N ILE A 147 -5.42 -18.19 -1.53
CA ILE A 147 -5.27 -17.29 -0.38
C ILE A 147 -6.56 -16.51 -0.15
N PHE A 148 -7.07 -16.54 1.07
CA PHE A 148 -8.31 -15.87 1.48
C PHE A 148 -8.22 -14.33 1.50
N CYS A 149 -7.03 -13.74 1.40
CA CYS A 149 -6.86 -12.30 1.29
C CYS A 149 -6.45 -11.90 -0.14
N LYS A 150 -6.66 -10.63 -0.48
CA LYS A 150 -6.28 -10.11 -1.79
C LYS A 150 -4.81 -9.72 -1.81
N LEU A 151 -4.01 -10.41 -2.64
CA LEU A 151 -2.61 -10.06 -2.84
C LEU A 151 -2.49 -8.89 -3.81
N ILE A 152 -1.64 -7.95 -3.47
CA ILE A 152 -1.33 -6.75 -4.27
C ILE A 152 0.16 -6.75 -4.57
N PRO A 153 0.59 -6.70 -5.83
CA PRO A 153 2.00 -6.70 -6.20
C PRO A 153 2.67 -5.39 -5.75
N LEU A 154 3.85 -5.52 -5.16
CA LEU A 154 4.71 -4.42 -4.71
C LEU A 154 6.16 -4.70 -5.10
N GLY A 155 6.92 -3.65 -5.36
CA GLY A 155 8.37 -3.67 -5.56
C GLY A 155 8.80 -3.69 -7.02
N GLY A 156 9.66 -2.73 -7.37
CA GLY A 156 10.23 -2.56 -8.69
C GLY A 156 9.24 -2.13 -9.78
N ILE A 157 8.02 -1.74 -9.42
CA ILE A 157 7.01 -1.25 -10.35
C ILE A 157 7.40 0.16 -10.79
N LYS A 158 7.64 0.33 -12.09
CA LYS A 158 8.07 1.58 -12.74
C LYS A 158 7.25 1.80 -14.01
N TYR A 159 7.30 3.01 -14.54
CA TYR A 159 6.61 3.37 -15.78
C TYR A 159 6.93 2.42 -16.95
N ASN A 160 8.20 2.06 -17.12
CA ASN A 160 8.65 1.20 -18.24
C ASN A 160 8.22 -0.27 -18.14
N ASN A 161 7.79 -0.75 -16.96
CA ASN A 161 7.34 -2.13 -16.79
C ASN A 161 5.83 -2.27 -16.47
N LEU A 162 5.06 -1.18 -16.56
CA LEU A 162 3.62 -1.21 -16.32
C LEU A 162 2.87 -2.17 -17.24
N ASN A 163 3.32 -2.32 -18.48
CA ASN A 163 2.68 -3.22 -19.45
C ASN A 163 2.63 -4.68 -18.98
N TYR A 164 3.66 -5.14 -18.25
CA TYR A 164 3.70 -6.48 -17.69
C TYR A 164 2.62 -6.70 -16.61
N LEU A 165 2.16 -5.64 -15.96
CA LEU A 165 1.13 -5.73 -14.92
C LEU A 165 -0.26 -6.10 -15.45
N LYS A 166 -0.48 -6.06 -16.76
CA LYS A 166 -1.71 -6.60 -17.38
C LYS A 166 -1.88 -8.08 -17.07
N ASN A 167 -0.77 -8.81 -17.05
CA ASN A 167 -0.73 -10.26 -16.84
C ASN A 167 -0.67 -10.63 -15.35
N VAL A 168 -0.76 -9.66 -14.44
CA VAL A 168 -0.81 -9.90 -13.00
C VAL A 168 -2.25 -10.05 -12.55
N ASN A 169 -2.59 -11.21 -12.00
CA ASN A 169 -3.91 -11.48 -11.44
C ASN A 169 -4.07 -10.77 -10.08
N SER A 170 -4.36 -9.49 -10.13
CA SER A 170 -4.54 -8.65 -8.94
C SER A 170 -5.51 -7.51 -9.24
N GLU A 171 -6.36 -7.16 -8.26
CA GLU A 171 -7.27 -6.03 -8.39
C GLU A 171 -6.59 -4.66 -8.26
N GLY A 172 -5.35 -4.62 -7.80
CA GLY A 172 -4.61 -3.39 -7.59
C GLY A 172 -3.11 -3.54 -7.78
N LEU A 173 -2.40 -2.46 -7.58
CA LEU A 173 -0.94 -2.43 -7.52
C LEU A 173 -0.46 -1.46 -6.43
N ALA A 174 0.75 -1.70 -5.91
CA ALA A 174 1.35 -0.87 -4.88
C ALA A 174 2.67 -0.25 -5.38
N ILE A 175 2.82 1.06 -5.17
CA ILE A 175 3.96 1.84 -5.62
C ILE A 175 4.57 2.58 -4.43
N LYS A 176 5.89 2.60 -4.33
CA LYS A 176 6.64 3.35 -3.31
C LYS A 176 7.58 4.39 -3.95
N SER A 177 8.59 3.93 -4.67
CA SER A 177 9.69 4.78 -5.15
C SER A 177 9.25 5.82 -6.19
N GLU A 178 8.35 5.43 -7.08
CA GLU A 178 7.90 6.29 -8.17
C GLU A 178 6.96 7.41 -7.71
N VAL A 179 6.26 7.24 -6.59
CA VAL A 179 5.43 8.32 -6.01
C VAL A 179 6.28 9.53 -5.67
N LYS A 180 7.46 9.30 -5.09
CA LYS A 180 8.40 10.37 -4.70
C LYS A 180 9.16 10.96 -5.88
N LYS A 181 9.59 10.12 -6.83
CA LYS A 181 10.41 10.53 -7.99
C LYS A 181 9.61 11.27 -9.05
N LYS A 182 8.34 10.93 -9.22
CA LYS A 182 7.48 11.46 -10.27
C LYS A 182 6.07 11.69 -9.73
N PRO A 183 5.80 12.84 -9.10
CA PRO A 183 4.44 13.17 -8.65
C PRO A 183 3.39 13.06 -9.75
N ALA A 184 3.79 13.32 -11.01
CA ALA A 184 2.94 13.17 -12.19
C ALA A 184 2.67 11.70 -12.60
N ILE A 185 3.26 10.70 -11.92
CA ILE A 185 2.95 9.29 -12.23
C ILE A 185 1.48 8.99 -11.93
N THR A 186 0.92 9.66 -10.94
CA THR A 186 -0.51 9.57 -10.64
C THR A 186 -1.36 10.04 -11.82
N ASN A 187 -0.91 11.03 -12.60
CA ASN A 187 -1.61 11.50 -13.79
C ASN A 187 -1.42 10.61 -15.03
N ARG A 188 -0.38 9.78 -15.04
CA ARG A 188 -0.03 8.90 -16.17
C ARG A 188 -0.39 7.44 -15.95
N LEU A 189 -0.61 7.02 -14.70
CA LEU A 189 -1.07 5.68 -14.35
C LEU A 189 -2.60 5.54 -14.50
N PHE A 190 -3.28 6.66 -14.61
CA PHE A 190 -4.75 6.75 -14.53
C PHE A 190 -5.30 7.70 -15.62
#